data_a4d32bacb4c4c0b90dee0449a4e3e0b1
#
_entry.id   a4d32bacb4c4c0b90dee0449a4e3e0b1
#
_cell.length_a   1.000
_cell.length_b   1.000
_cell.length_c   1.000
_cell.angle_alpha   90.00
_cell.angle_beta   90.00
_cell.angle_gamma   90.00
#
_symmetry.space_group_name_H-M   'P 1'
#
loop_
_entity.id
_entity.type
_entity.pdbx_description
1 polymer ?
#
loop_
_entity_poly.entity_id
_entity_poly.type
_entity_poly.pdbx_seq_one_letter_code
_entity_poly.pdbx_strand_id
1 'polypeptide(L)'
;MPSPMMCQKRRLFGMVLGLVAGCLGSFLAPVAQGQENWPGFRGGALAGVGQGVDLTQGEAAIRYKVAIPGKGWSSPVVWGDKVFLTTSVVDRPGPESRKGLYIQDLQGKVQAGKRTWEVLCLDFATGKQLWRTTVFDGEARGTIHIKNTYASETPCCDDKVVVAMFGNRGICALDHAGKVIWKQEIGPRKTEMGWGPAASPVLHDGVIYQAMDSEEESHLWAIDAATGKTKWKAQRKEKSNWASPFVWENSKGTEIITPGKGKIRGYSTGGEQLWELGGMSTISIPTPSAGKFGDEELVFVSSGYIMDIKKPVFAIRPGSRGDITPGLLGGLGDQIAWKQGMAGPYHPSPILLGKELHVLLDRGTLSCYQAPTGKPVWEKKSLGKGSMGFTASPVAAGGRLICLSEEGELFEVMLNDSPEVVQRIKLDEMLMATPAVANRSVLVRGEKSLFRLGGLAP
;
A
#
# COMPACT_ATOMS: atom_id res chain seq x y z
N MET A 1 44.19 -48.59 65.47
CA MET A 1 45.35 -49.55 65.25
C MET A 1 45.11 -50.18 63.89
N PRO A 2 46.07 -50.39 63.02
CA PRO A 2 47.22 -49.51 62.76
C PRO A 2 47.25 -48.98 61.29
N SER A 3 47.99 -47.92 61.14
CA SER A 3 48.81 -47.52 59.97
C SER A 3 49.77 -48.64 59.52
N PRO A 4 50.71 -48.54 58.55
CA PRO A 4 51.00 -47.48 57.53
C PRO A 4 51.50 -48.08 56.17
N MET A 5 51.88 -47.28 55.21
CA MET A 5 53.20 -47.21 54.54
C MET A 5 53.06 -46.70 53.12
N MET A 6 53.59 -45.63 52.87
CA MET A 6 54.94 -45.18 52.37
C MET A 6 55.14 -45.33 50.87
N CYS A 7 55.38 -44.12 50.31
CA CYS A 7 56.56 -43.79 49.52
C CYS A 7 56.61 -44.24 48.03
N GLN A 8 56.55 -43.27 47.08
CA GLN A 8 57.81 -42.89 46.40
C GLN A 8 57.58 -41.71 45.39
N LYS A 9 58.48 -40.79 45.52
CA LYS A 9 58.70 -39.68 44.61
C LYS A 9 59.21 -40.11 43.23
N ARG A 10 58.66 -39.58 42.16
CA ARG A 10 59.49 -39.29 40.95
C ARG A 10 59.08 -37.93 40.35
N ARG A 11 60.06 -37.05 40.28
CA ARG A 11 60.07 -35.82 39.52
C ARG A 11 60.16 -36.16 38.05
N LEU A 12 59.39 -35.47 37.18
CA LEU A 12 59.81 -35.21 35.81
C LEU A 12 59.30 -33.85 35.37
N PHE A 13 60.19 -33.16 34.76
CA PHE A 13 60.28 -31.86 34.16
C PHE A 13 59.04 -31.34 33.47
N GLY A 14 58.83 -30.06 33.65
CA GLY A 14 57.81 -29.27 32.97
C GLY A 14 58.13 -28.99 31.52
N MET A 15 57.06 -28.82 30.74
CA MET A 15 57.09 -28.15 29.45
C MET A 15 55.87 -27.24 29.43
N VAL A 16 56.13 -25.94 29.56
CA VAL A 16 55.14 -24.87 29.40
C VAL A 16 54.87 -24.72 27.90
N LEU A 17 53.71 -25.22 27.44
CA LEU A 17 53.19 -24.86 26.12
C LEU A 17 52.25 -23.66 26.27
N GLY A 18 52.73 -22.50 25.84
CA GLY A 18 51.89 -21.29 25.74
C GLY A 18 50.84 -21.47 24.63
N LEU A 19 49.57 -21.51 25.02
CA LEU A 19 48.43 -21.36 24.11
C LEU A 19 48.28 -19.90 23.74
N VAL A 20 48.73 -19.54 22.54
CA VAL A 20 48.33 -18.31 21.88
C VAL A 20 46.89 -18.47 21.42
N ALA A 21 45.95 -17.87 22.12
CA ALA A 21 44.56 -17.74 21.73
C ALA A 21 44.52 -16.74 20.54
N GLY A 22 44.57 -17.27 19.32
CA GLY A 22 44.27 -16.50 18.12
C GLY A 22 42.77 -16.15 18.12
N CYS A 23 42.42 -14.89 18.38
CA CYS A 23 41.12 -14.32 18.05
C CYS A 23 40.94 -14.36 16.53
N LEU A 24 40.32 -15.42 16.04
CA LEU A 24 39.70 -15.42 14.71
C LEU A 24 38.49 -14.51 14.78
N GLY A 25 38.72 -13.22 14.54
CA GLY A 25 37.65 -12.28 14.20
C GLY A 25 37.00 -12.78 12.90
N SER A 26 35.84 -13.42 13.03
CA SER A 26 34.99 -13.69 11.88
C SER A 26 34.55 -12.34 11.31
N PHE A 27 35.27 -11.86 10.29
CA PHE A 27 34.75 -10.81 9.41
C PHE A 27 33.54 -11.43 8.70
N LEU A 28 32.35 -11.19 9.24
CA LEU A 28 31.13 -11.34 8.49
C LEU A 28 31.24 -10.34 7.35
N ALA A 29 31.52 -10.85 6.14
CA ALA A 29 31.37 -10.08 4.93
C ALA A 29 29.95 -9.47 4.95
N PRO A 30 29.78 -8.18 4.61
CA PRO A 30 28.47 -7.60 4.50
C PRO A 30 27.70 -8.43 3.46
N VAL A 31 26.64 -9.08 3.88
CA VAL A 31 25.66 -9.69 2.97
C VAL A 31 25.24 -8.54 2.06
N ALA A 32 25.50 -8.67 0.76
CA ALA A 32 24.99 -7.73 -0.22
C ALA A 32 23.48 -7.66 -0.01
N GLN A 33 22.99 -6.57 0.55
CA GLN A 33 21.55 -6.33 0.74
C GLN A 33 20.98 -6.26 -0.67
N GLY A 34 20.19 -7.27 -1.05
CA GLY A 34 19.46 -7.25 -2.31
C GLY A 34 18.62 -5.98 -2.39
N GLN A 35 18.51 -5.41 -3.57
CA GLN A 35 17.67 -4.25 -3.80
C GLN A 35 16.23 -4.58 -3.39
N GLU A 36 15.63 -3.71 -2.57
CA GLU A 36 14.28 -3.88 -2.09
C GLU A 36 13.31 -3.28 -3.10
N ASN A 37 12.43 -4.11 -3.65
CA ASN A 37 11.40 -3.68 -4.59
C ASN A 37 10.13 -3.22 -3.86
N TRP A 38 9.40 -2.30 -4.49
CA TRP A 38 8.07 -1.83 -4.05
C TRP A 38 7.11 -1.89 -5.25
N PRO A 39 6.64 -3.10 -5.61
CA PRO A 39 6.12 -3.38 -6.95
C PRO A 39 4.71 -2.88 -7.27
N GLY A 40 4.06 -2.14 -6.39
CA GLY A 40 2.71 -1.66 -6.60
C GLY A 40 2.17 -0.83 -5.44
N PHE A 41 0.87 -0.60 -5.43
CA PHE A 41 0.21 0.11 -4.34
C PHE A 41 0.51 -0.58 -2.99
N ARG A 42 1.05 0.20 -2.02
CA ARG A 42 1.52 -0.29 -0.72
C ARG A 42 2.55 -1.44 -0.81
N GLY A 43 3.33 -1.50 -1.89
CA GLY A 43 4.31 -2.56 -2.10
C GLY A 43 3.70 -3.92 -2.47
N GLY A 44 2.46 -3.97 -2.92
CA GLY A 44 1.78 -5.23 -3.26
C GLY A 44 1.62 -6.14 -2.04
N ALA A 45 2.21 -7.34 -2.09
CA ALA A 45 2.20 -8.32 -0.99
C ALA A 45 2.84 -7.81 0.31
N LEU A 46 3.71 -6.78 0.25
CA LEU A 46 4.30 -6.15 1.44
C LEU A 46 3.27 -5.40 2.30
N ALA A 47 2.09 -5.13 1.77
CA ALA A 47 0.96 -4.48 2.45
C ALA A 47 1.33 -3.21 3.24
N GLY A 48 2.33 -2.47 2.76
CA GLY A 48 2.79 -1.21 3.35
C GLY A 48 4.02 -1.31 4.25
N VAL A 49 4.63 -2.49 4.41
CA VAL A 49 5.77 -2.69 5.32
C VAL A 49 7.08 -2.76 4.53
N GLY A 50 8.03 -1.90 4.86
CA GLY A 50 9.38 -1.86 4.28
C GLY A 50 10.48 -1.83 5.34
N GLN A 51 11.72 -1.80 4.88
CA GLN A 51 12.90 -1.72 5.77
C GLN A 51 13.02 -0.36 6.46
N GLY A 52 13.87 -0.32 7.49
CA GLY A 52 14.12 0.90 8.26
C GLY A 52 14.72 2.02 7.42
N VAL A 53 14.25 3.23 7.68
CA VAL A 53 14.72 4.49 7.08
C VAL A 53 15.20 5.41 8.19
N ASP A 54 16.28 6.14 7.97
CA ASP A 54 16.75 7.18 8.89
C ASP A 54 16.26 8.56 8.43
N LEU A 55 15.36 9.14 9.21
CA LEU A 55 14.79 10.47 9.00
C LEU A 55 15.20 11.47 10.10
N THR A 56 16.13 11.12 10.97
CA THR A 56 16.52 11.94 12.14
C THR A 56 17.05 13.33 11.78
N GLN A 57 17.53 13.51 10.54
CA GLN A 57 17.99 14.80 10.03
C GLN A 57 16.86 15.77 9.61
N GLY A 58 15.57 15.35 9.75
CA GLY A 58 14.45 16.18 9.36
C GLY A 58 14.46 16.52 7.87
N GLU A 59 14.31 17.80 7.53
CA GLU A 59 14.34 18.26 6.13
C GLU A 59 15.67 17.96 5.42
N ALA A 60 16.79 17.90 6.13
CA ALA A 60 18.08 17.51 5.58
C ALA A 60 18.15 16.02 5.18
N ALA A 61 17.16 15.20 5.56
CA ALA A 61 17.02 13.85 5.05
C ALA A 61 16.53 13.80 3.59
N ILE A 62 16.05 14.92 3.02
CA ILE A 62 15.61 14.99 1.61
C ILE A 62 16.84 14.89 0.72
N ARG A 63 16.94 13.78 -0.02
CA ARG A 63 18.04 13.52 -0.95
C ARG A 63 17.83 14.19 -2.30
N TYR A 64 16.57 14.22 -2.75
CA TYR A 64 16.17 15.01 -3.92
C TYR A 64 14.69 15.40 -3.84
N LYS A 65 14.38 16.49 -4.54
CA LYS A 65 13.05 16.93 -4.94
C LYS A 65 13.08 17.17 -6.43
N VAL A 66 12.33 16.37 -7.21
CA VAL A 66 12.28 16.49 -8.68
C VAL A 66 10.87 16.78 -9.14
N ALA A 67 10.74 17.69 -10.10
CA ALA A 67 9.44 18.06 -10.65
C ALA A 67 8.85 16.92 -11.48
N ILE A 68 7.57 16.63 -11.28
CA ILE A 68 6.80 15.67 -12.06
C ILE A 68 5.79 16.44 -12.91
N PRO A 69 5.80 16.26 -14.25
CA PRO A 69 4.88 16.98 -15.13
C PRO A 69 3.44 16.53 -14.95
N GLY A 70 2.50 17.44 -15.16
CA GLY A 70 1.06 17.14 -15.13
C GLY A 70 0.50 16.91 -13.74
N LYS A 71 -0.60 16.14 -13.67
CA LYS A 71 -1.28 15.79 -12.41
C LYS A 71 -1.46 14.28 -12.28
N GLY A 72 -1.25 13.76 -11.07
CA GLY A 72 -1.48 12.35 -10.75
C GLY A 72 -1.29 12.09 -9.28
N TRP A 73 -2.05 11.14 -8.74
CA TRP A 73 -1.93 10.66 -7.36
C TRP A 73 -1.41 9.23 -7.26
N SER A 74 -0.87 8.68 -8.36
CA SER A 74 -0.24 7.35 -8.29
C SER A 74 0.89 7.35 -7.27
N SER A 75 0.94 6.33 -6.42
CA SER A 75 2.07 6.11 -5.53
C SER A 75 3.35 5.80 -6.33
N PRO A 76 4.54 6.11 -5.81
CA PRO A 76 5.78 5.64 -6.40
C PRO A 76 5.86 4.11 -6.35
N VAL A 77 6.35 3.50 -7.45
CA VAL A 77 6.62 2.07 -7.58
C VAL A 77 8.10 1.90 -7.85
N VAL A 78 8.75 0.96 -7.17
CA VAL A 78 10.19 0.75 -7.25
C VAL A 78 10.51 -0.67 -7.70
N TRP A 79 11.38 -0.78 -8.71
CA TRP A 79 11.96 -2.04 -9.11
C TRP A 79 13.46 -1.84 -9.43
N GLY A 80 14.30 -2.45 -8.62
CA GLY A 80 15.74 -2.24 -8.71
C GLY A 80 16.13 -0.78 -8.51
N ASP A 81 16.79 -0.22 -9.49
CA ASP A 81 17.26 1.18 -9.55
C ASP A 81 16.25 2.15 -10.19
N LYS A 82 15.02 1.73 -10.43
CA LYS A 82 14.00 2.50 -11.16
C LYS A 82 12.80 2.84 -10.28
N VAL A 83 12.29 4.06 -10.48
CA VAL A 83 11.03 4.52 -9.90
C VAL A 83 10.04 4.79 -11.02
N PHE A 84 8.87 4.17 -10.95
CA PHE A 84 7.79 4.35 -11.93
C PHE A 84 6.65 5.16 -11.35
N LEU A 85 6.12 6.08 -12.17
CA LEU A 85 4.97 6.93 -11.87
C LEU A 85 4.06 7.04 -13.08
N THR A 86 2.79 7.34 -12.84
CA THR A 86 1.85 7.75 -13.89
C THR A 86 1.51 9.22 -13.77
N THR A 87 1.22 9.88 -14.88
CA THR A 87 0.75 11.27 -14.89
C THR A 87 -0.18 11.54 -16.05
N SER A 88 -0.98 12.59 -15.92
CA SER A 88 -1.78 13.14 -17.03
C SER A 88 -1.44 14.60 -17.23
N VAL A 89 -0.92 14.93 -18.40
CA VAL A 89 -0.52 16.28 -18.79
C VAL A 89 -1.59 16.87 -19.69
N VAL A 90 -2.05 18.06 -19.38
CA VAL A 90 -3.10 18.78 -20.12
C VAL A 90 -2.53 20.05 -20.75
N ASP A 91 -3.05 20.43 -21.92
CA ASP A 91 -2.61 21.60 -22.70
C ASP A 91 -3.00 22.96 -22.09
N ARG A 92 -3.84 22.94 -21.05
CA ARG A 92 -4.29 24.15 -20.34
C ARG A 92 -4.41 23.88 -18.84
N PRO A 93 -4.29 24.91 -17.99
CA PRO A 93 -4.47 24.75 -16.55
C PRO A 93 -5.85 24.17 -16.21
N GLY A 94 -5.84 23.11 -15.38
CA GLY A 94 -7.06 22.57 -14.77
C GLY A 94 -7.32 23.21 -13.40
N PRO A 95 -8.44 22.89 -12.75
CA PRO A 95 -8.72 23.33 -11.39
C PRO A 95 -7.63 22.85 -10.43
N GLU A 96 -7.30 23.68 -9.45
CA GLU A 96 -6.38 23.27 -8.37
C GLU A 96 -7.04 22.25 -7.46
N SER A 97 -6.24 21.31 -7.00
CA SER A 97 -6.68 20.34 -5.98
C SER A 97 -6.94 21.06 -4.66
N ARG A 98 -7.96 20.62 -3.92
CA ARG A 98 -8.30 21.21 -2.61
C ARG A 98 -8.04 20.21 -1.51
N LYS A 99 -7.59 20.68 -0.35
CA LYS A 99 -7.36 19.89 0.86
C LYS A 99 -8.66 19.64 1.64
N GLY A 100 -8.70 18.60 2.44
CA GLY A 100 -9.77 18.30 3.39
C GLY A 100 -10.89 17.40 2.86
N LEU A 101 -11.85 17.11 3.73
CA LEU A 101 -13.03 16.31 3.43
C LEU A 101 -14.16 17.25 2.98
N TYR A 102 -14.70 17.06 1.78
CA TYR A 102 -15.75 17.92 1.22
C TYR A 102 -17.12 17.31 1.38
N ILE A 103 -18.06 18.14 1.86
CA ILE A 103 -19.49 17.85 1.87
C ILE A 103 -20.21 18.73 0.81
N GLN A 104 -19.56 19.81 0.35
CA GLN A 104 -20.09 20.71 -0.68
C GLN A 104 -19.35 20.49 -2.01
N ASP A 105 -20.06 20.69 -3.13
CA ASP A 105 -19.55 20.49 -4.49
C ASP A 105 -19.07 19.06 -4.77
N LEU A 106 -19.90 18.09 -4.37
CA LEU A 106 -19.61 16.66 -4.49
C LEU A 106 -19.68 16.14 -5.93
N GLN A 107 -20.31 16.86 -6.84
CA GLN A 107 -20.49 16.41 -8.21
C GLN A 107 -19.17 16.45 -8.99
N GLY A 108 -18.78 15.30 -9.54
CA GLY A 108 -17.63 15.23 -10.45
C GLY A 108 -17.85 16.01 -11.73
N LYS A 109 -16.77 16.56 -12.28
CA LYS A 109 -16.78 17.38 -13.51
C LYS A 109 -15.76 16.84 -14.51
N VAL A 110 -16.06 16.97 -15.81
CA VAL A 110 -15.07 16.75 -16.86
C VAL A 110 -14.07 17.91 -16.83
N GLN A 111 -12.79 17.59 -16.78
CA GLN A 111 -11.74 18.61 -16.96
C GLN A 111 -11.39 18.70 -18.44
N ALA A 112 -11.84 19.76 -19.09
CA ALA A 112 -11.61 19.99 -20.52
C ALA A 112 -10.13 20.14 -20.87
N GLY A 113 -9.80 19.89 -22.13
CA GLY A 113 -8.49 20.05 -22.74
C GLY A 113 -7.92 18.74 -23.26
N LYS A 114 -7.16 18.87 -24.34
CA LYS A 114 -6.36 17.74 -24.84
C LYS A 114 -5.28 17.41 -23.84
N ARG A 115 -5.08 16.12 -23.62
CA ARG A 115 -4.12 15.62 -22.64
C ARG A 115 -3.39 14.38 -23.14
N THR A 116 -2.26 14.14 -22.54
CA THR A 116 -1.54 12.88 -22.63
C THR A 116 -1.64 12.13 -21.31
N TRP A 117 -1.64 10.82 -21.39
CA TRP A 117 -1.47 9.92 -20.26
C TRP A 117 -0.11 9.25 -20.41
N GLU A 118 0.69 9.34 -19.38
CA GLU A 118 2.11 9.01 -19.47
C GLU A 118 2.59 8.15 -18.32
N VAL A 119 3.54 7.29 -18.63
CA VAL A 119 4.33 6.55 -17.65
C VAL A 119 5.73 7.16 -17.63
N LEU A 120 6.23 7.44 -16.44
CA LEU A 120 7.56 7.97 -16.21
C LEU A 120 8.41 6.93 -15.51
N CYS A 121 9.69 6.88 -15.88
CA CYS A 121 10.72 6.17 -15.14
C CYS A 121 11.81 7.16 -14.72
N LEU A 122 12.14 7.12 -13.44
CA LEU A 122 13.23 7.91 -12.88
C LEU A 122 14.28 6.99 -12.29
N ASP A 123 15.53 7.43 -12.30
CA ASP A 123 16.61 6.80 -11.57
C ASP A 123 16.37 6.94 -10.06
N PHE A 124 16.42 5.85 -9.33
CA PHE A 124 16.11 5.82 -7.91
C PHE A 124 17.09 6.68 -7.08
N ALA A 125 18.37 6.65 -7.42
CA ALA A 125 19.40 7.35 -6.63
C ALA A 125 19.33 8.86 -6.81
N THR A 126 19.13 9.34 -8.01
CA THR A 126 19.27 10.75 -8.39
C THR A 126 17.96 11.47 -8.69
N GLY A 127 16.86 10.72 -8.90
CA GLY A 127 15.59 11.26 -9.38
C GLY A 127 15.60 11.72 -10.86
N LYS A 128 16.71 11.50 -11.58
CA LYS A 128 16.82 11.87 -13.00
C LYS A 128 15.82 11.06 -13.82
N GLN A 129 15.07 11.73 -14.70
CA GLN A 129 14.19 11.04 -15.63
C GLN A 129 15.01 10.20 -16.63
N LEU A 130 14.79 8.89 -16.62
CA LEU A 130 15.38 7.94 -17.56
C LEU A 130 14.61 7.91 -18.87
N TRP A 131 13.28 7.82 -18.77
CA TRP A 131 12.36 7.88 -19.90
C TRP A 131 10.97 8.37 -19.48
N ARG A 132 10.20 8.79 -20.49
CA ARG A 132 8.82 9.22 -20.36
C ARG A 132 8.07 8.80 -21.61
N THR A 133 7.05 7.97 -21.45
CA THR A 133 6.30 7.39 -22.56
C THR A 133 4.86 7.85 -22.53
N THR A 134 4.39 8.52 -23.58
CA THR A 134 2.97 8.79 -23.82
C THR A 134 2.31 7.49 -24.30
N VAL A 135 1.37 6.95 -23.50
CA VAL A 135 0.66 5.71 -23.81
C VAL A 135 -0.72 5.97 -24.42
N PHE A 136 -1.36 7.07 -24.02
CA PHE A 136 -2.63 7.54 -24.58
C PHE A 136 -2.61 9.04 -24.74
N ASP A 137 -3.42 9.55 -25.67
CA ASP A 137 -3.65 10.97 -25.90
C ASP A 137 -5.11 11.24 -26.28
N GLY A 138 -5.53 12.49 -26.21
CA GLY A 138 -6.86 12.93 -26.57
C GLY A 138 -7.58 13.70 -25.47
N GLU A 139 -8.89 13.80 -25.57
CA GLU A 139 -9.73 14.46 -24.56
C GLU A 139 -10.03 13.52 -23.38
N ALA A 140 -10.31 14.11 -22.21
CA ALA A 140 -10.72 13.35 -21.03
C ALA A 140 -12.04 12.60 -21.29
N ARG A 141 -12.11 11.35 -20.83
CA ARG A 141 -13.31 10.53 -20.89
C ARG A 141 -13.91 10.40 -19.49
N GLY A 142 -15.11 10.97 -19.31
CA GLY A 142 -15.83 10.93 -18.03
C GLY A 142 -15.39 12.00 -17.03
N THR A 143 -16.20 12.13 -16.00
CA THR A 143 -16.03 13.08 -14.90
C THR A 143 -15.08 12.55 -13.85
N ILE A 144 -14.48 13.44 -13.07
CA ILE A 144 -13.70 13.12 -11.86
C ILE A 144 -14.05 14.08 -10.73
N HIS A 145 -13.91 13.61 -9.48
CA HIS A 145 -13.98 14.45 -8.29
C HIS A 145 -12.83 15.46 -8.27
N ILE A 146 -13.02 16.62 -7.64
CA ILE A 146 -11.99 17.68 -7.57
C ILE A 146 -10.67 17.21 -6.92
N LYS A 147 -10.74 16.20 -6.04
CA LYS A 147 -9.56 15.54 -5.43
C LYS A 147 -9.02 14.39 -6.25
N ASN A 148 -9.70 13.95 -7.31
CA ASN A 148 -9.23 12.89 -8.18
C ASN A 148 -8.41 13.46 -9.33
N THR A 149 -7.66 12.63 -10.03
CA THR A 149 -6.94 12.96 -11.26
C THR A 149 -7.22 11.91 -12.33
N TYR A 150 -6.82 12.17 -13.57
CA TYR A 150 -6.88 11.16 -14.63
C TYR A 150 -5.67 10.20 -14.64
N ALA A 151 -4.88 10.20 -13.54
CA ALA A 151 -3.74 9.32 -13.29
C ALA A 151 -3.59 9.10 -11.77
N SER A 152 -4.68 8.69 -11.11
CA SER A 152 -4.68 8.39 -9.67
C SER A 152 -4.29 6.95 -9.36
N GLU A 153 -4.53 6.03 -10.30
CA GLU A 153 -4.19 4.63 -10.15
C GLU A 153 -2.67 4.46 -10.09
N THR A 154 -2.22 3.73 -9.08
CA THR A 154 -0.81 3.36 -8.92
C THR A 154 -0.46 2.24 -9.90
N PRO A 155 0.63 2.34 -10.67
CA PRO A 155 1.08 1.25 -11.50
C PRO A 155 1.52 0.04 -10.66
N CYS A 156 1.65 -1.13 -11.29
CA CYS A 156 2.31 -2.28 -10.70
C CYS A 156 3.36 -2.84 -11.66
N CYS A 157 4.35 -3.55 -11.14
CA CYS A 157 5.41 -4.12 -11.96
C CYS A 157 5.93 -5.45 -11.39
N ASP A 158 6.61 -6.19 -12.25
CA ASP A 158 7.49 -7.30 -11.92
C ASP A 158 8.84 -7.10 -12.63
N ASP A 159 9.63 -8.16 -12.76
CA ASP A 159 10.93 -8.14 -13.45
C ASP A 159 10.83 -7.92 -14.97
N LYS A 160 9.64 -8.00 -15.57
CA LYS A 160 9.42 -7.97 -17.03
C LYS A 160 8.60 -6.77 -17.47
N VAL A 161 7.58 -6.39 -16.71
CA VAL A 161 6.60 -5.42 -17.17
C VAL A 161 6.28 -4.36 -16.11
N VAL A 162 5.92 -3.17 -16.59
CA VAL A 162 5.27 -2.11 -15.82
C VAL A 162 3.87 -1.94 -16.37
N VAL A 163 2.86 -2.17 -15.53
CA VAL A 163 1.44 -2.06 -15.90
C VAL A 163 0.88 -0.76 -15.35
N ALA A 164 0.24 0.03 -16.19
CA ALA A 164 -0.41 1.28 -15.81
C ALA A 164 -1.89 1.29 -16.22
N MET A 165 -2.75 1.66 -15.27
CA MET A 165 -4.18 1.88 -15.47
C MET A 165 -4.47 3.37 -15.45
N PHE A 166 -5.30 3.86 -16.36
CA PHE A 166 -5.73 5.25 -16.48
C PHE A 166 -7.27 5.32 -16.55
N GLY A 167 -7.91 4.91 -15.48
CA GLY A 167 -9.34 5.04 -15.26
C GLY A 167 -10.22 4.67 -16.45
N ASN A 168 -10.87 5.70 -17.01
CA ASN A 168 -11.75 5.57 -18.18
C ASN A 168 -11.00 5.63 -19.52
N ARG A 169 -9.68 5.76 -19.52
CA ARG A 169 -8.90 5.88 -20.75
C ARG A 169 -8.36 4.54 -21.24
N GLY A 170 -7.75 3.77 -20.35
CA GLY A 170 -7.17 2.50 -20.76
C GLY A 170 -6.20 1.88 -19.77
N ILE A 171 -5.73 0.70 -20.11
CA ILE A 171 -4.68 -0.05 -19.42
C ILE A 171 -3.58 -0.39 -20.41
N CYS A 172 -2.33 -0.40 -19.96
CA CYS A 172 -1.19 -0.75 -20.80
C CYS A 172 -0.10 -1.45 -20.00
N ALA A 173 0.78 -2.17 -20.71
CA ALA A 173 2.04 -2.65 -20.18
C ALA A 173 3.21 -2.13 -21.02
N LEU A 174 4.28 -1.78 -20.34
CA LEU A 174 5.55 -1.38 -20.91
C LEU A 174 6.66 -2.31 -20.40
N ASP A 175 7.74 -2.44 -21.13
CA ASP A 175 8.97 -2.98 -20.58
C ASP A 175 9.71 -1.93 -19.71
N HIS A 176 10.76 -2.35 -19.00
CA HIS A 176 11.53 -1.46 -18.13
C HIS A 176 12.35 -0.41 -18.87
N ALA A 177 12.43 -0.49 -20.22
CA ALA A 177 13.02 0.51 -21.08
C ALA A 177 12.00 1.55 -21.60
N GLY A 178 10.73 1.39 -21.23
CA GLY A 178 9.65 2.32 -21.58
C GLY A 178 8.97 2.04 -22.92
N LYS A 179 9.26 0.91 -23.56
CA LYS A 179 8.60 0.48 -24.79
C LYS A 179 7.24 -0.14 -24.45
N VAL A 180 6.18 0.33 -25.08
CA VAL A 180 4.83 -0.24 -24.94
C VAL A 180 4.81 -1.64 -25.54
N ILE A 181 4.46 -2.64 -24.71
CA ILE A 181 4.28 -4.04 -25.10
C ILE A 181 2.87 -4.22 -25.67
N TRP A 182 1.88 -3.78 -24.91
CA TRP A 182 0.48 -3.77 -25.32
C TRP A 182 -0.29 -2.63 -24.63
N LYS A 183 -1.40 -2.23 -25.21
CA LYS A 183 -2.36 -1.29 -24.62
C LYS A 183 -3.78 -1.63 -25.05
N GLN A 184 -4.75 -1.33 -24.17
CA GLN A 184 -6.18 -1.49 -24.42
C GLN A 184 -6.91 -0.22 -23.99
N GLU A 185 -7.75 0.30 -24.85
CA GLU A 185 -8.66 1.38 -24.52
C GLU A 185 -9.85 0.87 -23.70
N ILE A 186 -10.26 1.68 -22.73
CA ILE A 186 -11.43 1.41 -21.88
C ILE A 186 -12.40 2.56 -22.07
N GLY A 187 -13.68 2.25 -22.22
CA GLY A 187 -14.72 3.26 -22.32
C GLY A 187 -14.98 3.98 -20.99
N PRO A 188 -15.65 5.12 -21.03
CA PRO A 188 -16.08 5.81 -19.84
C PRO A 188 -17.05 4.95 -19.03
N ARG A 189 -16.84 4.93 -17.71
CA ARG A 189 -17.72 4.24 -16.75
C ARG A 189 -18.42 5.28 -15.89
N LYS A 190 -19.70 5.10 -15.68
CA LYS A 190 -20.47 5.95 -14.78
C LYS A 190 -20.14 5.57 -13.33
N THR A 191 -19.60 6.53 -12.59
CA THR A 191 -19.32 6.36 -11.16
C THR A 191 -20.29 7.19 -10.33
N GLU A 192 -20.47 6.79 -9.04
CA GLU A 192 -21.30 7.53 -8.10
C GLU A 192 -20.87 9.00 -8.05
N MET A 193 -21.85 9.91 -8.15
CA MET A 193 -21.62 11.35 -8.20
C MET A 193 -20.62 11.80 -9.29
N GLY A 194 -20.27 10.94 -10.25
CA GLY A 194 -19.27 11.24 -11.26
C GLY A 194 -17.84 11.40 -10.74
N TRP A 195 -17.48 10.74 -9.63
CA TRP A 195 -16.17 10.91 -8.99
C TRP A 195 -15.00 10.30 -9.75
N GLY A 196 -15.28 9.51 -10.79
CA GLY A 196 -14.28 8.83 -11.58
C GLY A 196 -13.65 7.62 -10.89
N PRO A 197 -13.03 6.71 -11.65
CA PRO A 197 -12.34 5.55 -11.09
C PRO A 197 -11.00 5.93 -10.45
N ALA A 198 -10.47 5.06 -9.57
CA ALA A 198 -9.15 5.19 -8.96
C ALA A 198 -8.58 3.86 -8.41
N ALA A 199 -9.26 2.72 -8.64
CA ALA A 199 -8.76 1.42 -8.20
C ALA A 199 -7.49 1.03 -8.97
N SER A 200 -6.40 0.79 -8.25
CA SER A 200 -5.12 0.40 -8.84
C SER A 200 -5.11 -1.09 -9.24
N PRO A 201 -4.42 -1.47 -10.32
CA PRO A 201 -4.19 -2.86 -10.66
C PRO A 201 -3.25 -3.53 -9.64
N VAL A 202 -3.39 -4.84 -9.49
CA VAL A 202 -2.47 -5.70 -8.74
C VAL A 202 -1.94 -6.77 -9.66
N LEU A 203 -0.62 -6.96 -9.66
CA LEU A 203 0.08 -7.98 -10.43
C LEU A 203 0.53 -9.11 -9.50
N HIS A 204 0.17 -10.34 -9.86
CA HIS A 204 0.58 -11.54 -9.14
C HIS A 204 0.69 -12.71 -10.12
N ASP A 205 1.82 -13.42 -10.10
CA ASP A 205 2.12 -14.58 -10.96
C ASP A 205 1.79 -14.33 -12.45
N GLY A 206 2.20 -13.16 -12.97
CA GLY A 206 1.97 -12.78 -14.36
C GLY A 206 0.52 -12.48 -14.72
N VAL A 207 -0.38 -12.35 -13.73
CA VAL A 207 -1.79 -11.99 -13.90
C VAL A 207 -2.07 -10.64 -13.25
N ILE A 208 -2.68 -9.74 -14.00
CA ILE A 208 -3.17 -8.46 -13.50
C ILE A 208 -4.62 -8.66 -13.05
N TYR A 209 -4.91 -8.29 -11.81
CA TYR A 209 -6.27 -8.23 -11.28
C TYR A 209 -6.71 -6.78 -11.14
N GLN A 210 -7.81 -6.41 -11.81
CA GLN A 210 -8.34 -5.05 -11.83
C GLN A 210 -9.83 -5.04 -11.46
N ALA A 211 -10.19 -4.34 -10.40
CA ALA A 211 -11.59 -4.06 -10.08
C ALA A 211 -12.14 -2.97 -11.02
N MET A 212 -13.24 -3.28 -11.69
CA MET A 212 -13.90 -2.43 -12.68
C MET A 212 -15.31 -2.10 -12.21
N ASP A 213 -15.43 -1.49 -11.02
CA ASP A 213 -16.73 -1.21 -10.42
C ASP A 213 -17.32 0.11 -10.94
N SER A 214 -18.63 0.11 -11.25
CA SER A 214 -19.35 1.26 -11.77
C SER A 214 -20.84 1.20 -11.42
N GLU A 215 -21.61 2.27 -11.72
CA GLU A 215 -23.04 2.30 -11.50
C GLU A 215 -23.84 1.43 -12.52
N GLU A 216 -23.21 1.02 -13.60
CA GLU A 216 -23.83 0.27 -14.69
C GLU A 216 -23.44 -1.21 -14.62
N GLU A 217 -22.19 -1.53 -14.86
CA GLU A 217 -21.66 -2.88 -14.90
C GLU A 217 -20.35 -2.96 -14.12
N SER A 218 -20.25 -3.95 -13.23
CA SER A 218 -19.08 -4.18 -12.40
C SER A 218 -18.51 -5.57 -12.60
N HIS A 219 -17.20 -5.69 -12.72
CA HIS A 219 -16.50 -6.97 -12.80
C HIS A 219 -15.10 -6.90 -12.20
N LEU A 220 -14.61 -8.05 -11.76
CA LEU A 220 -13.19 -8.26 -11.50
C LEU A 220 -12.57 -8.82 -12.79
N TRP A 221 -11.55 -8.14 -13.29
CA TRP A 221 -10.91 -8.48 -14.55
C TRP A 221 -9.53 -9.06 -14.32
N ALA A 222 -9.26 -10.26 -14.83
CA ALA A 222 -7.96 -10.89 -14.86
C ALA A 222 -7.38 -10.83 -16.28
N ILE A 223 -6.16 -10.31 -16.38
CA ILE A 223 -5.48 -10.03 -17.63
C ILE A 223 -4.10 -10.69 -17.58
N ASP A 224 -3.70 -11.36 -18.64
CA ASP A 224 -2.32 -11.85 -18.81
C ASP A 224 -1.37 -10.66 -18.97
N ALA A 225 -0.41 -10.52 -18.06
CA ALA A 225 0.43 -9.34 -18.00
C ALA A 225 1.38 -9.21 -19.21
N ALA A 226 1.81 -10.32 -19.78
CA ALA A 226 2.72 -10.33 -20.93
C ALA A 226 2.04 -9.96 -22.24
N THR A 227 0.75 -10.33 -22.41
CA THR A 227 0.05 -10.22 -23.70
C THR A 227 -1.12 -9.25 -23.69
N GLY A 228 -1.61 -8.82 -22.53
CA GLY A 228 -2.83 -8.04 -22.37
C GLY A 228 -4.12 -8.85 -22.60
N LYS A 229 -4.05 -10.14 -22.91
CA LYS A 229 -5.26 -10.94 -23.17
C LYS A 229 -6.07 -11.15 -21.89
N THR A 230 -7.38 -10.98 -22.00
CA THR A 230 -8.30 -11.34 -20.91
C THR A 230 -8.20 -12.83 -20.61
N LYS A 231 -7.88 -13.19 -19.37
CA LYS A 231 -7.97 -14.56 -18.86
C LYS A 231 -9.41 -14.88 -18.48
N TRP A 232 -10.03 -13.99 -17.69
CA TRP A 232 -11.45 -14.08 -17.32
C TRP A 232 -11.97 -12.72 -16.82
N LYS A 233 -13.30 -12.59 -16.76
CA LYS A 233 -14.02 -11.51 -16.10
C LYS A 233 -15.08 -12.12 -15.19
N ALA A 234 -14.97 -11.89 -13.90
CA ALA A 234 -15.99 -12.30 -12.94
C ALA A 234 -16.97 -11.14 -12.72
N GLN A 235 -18.22 -11.36 -13.11
CA GLN A 235 -19.30 -10.39 -12.90
C GLN A 235 -19.52 -10.14 -11.42
N ARG A 236 -19.64 -8.86 -11.03
CA ARG A 236 -19.84 -8.43 -9.65
C ARG A 236 -21.20 -7.73 -9.52
N LYS A 237 -21.96 -8.09 -8.50
CA LYS A 237 -23.15 -7.31 -8.10
C LYS A 237 -22.72 -6.14 -7.23
N GLU A 238 -21.97 -5.22 -7.84
CA GLU A 238 -21.40 -4.05 -7.18
C GLU A 238 -21.84 -2.76 -7.85
N LYS A 239 -21.66 -1.66 -7.12
CA LYS A 239 -21.71 -0.28 -7.57
C LYS A 239 -20.32 0.33 -7.43
N SER A 240 -20.20 1.62 -7.72
CA SER A 240 -18.93 2.33 -7.67
C SER A 240 -18.16 2.07 -6.39
N ASN A 241 -16.89 1.69 -6.57
CA ASN A 241 -15.92 1.52 -5.50
C ASN A 241 -14.52 1.91 -6.01
N TRP A 242 -13.63 2.28 -5.09
CA TRP A 242 -12.31 2.83 -5.40
C TRP A 242 -11.17 2.02 -4.80
N ALA A 243 -11.47 0.97 -4.06
CA ALA A 243 -10.48 0.11 -3.46
C ALA A 243 -9.74 -0.73 -4.51
N SER A 244 -8.44 -0.87 -4.33
CA SER A 244 -7.64 -1.81 -5.11
C SER A 244 -7.87 -3.24 -4.63
N PRO A 245 -7.83 -4.25 -5.51
CA PRO A 245 -7.80 -5.65 -5.10
C PRO A 245 -6.59 -5.95 -4.20
N PHE A 246 -6.71 -6.97 -3.38
CA PHE A 246 -5.63 -7.48 -2.53
C PHE A 246 -5.46 -8.98 -2.76
N VAL A 247 -4.24 -9.41 -3.06
CA VAL A 247 -3.92 -10.84 -3.18
C VAL A 247 -3.51 -11.37 -1.82
N TRP A 248 -4.20 -12.36 -1.34
CA TRP A 248 -3.94 -13.04 -0.08
C TRP A 248 -3.50 -14.48 -0.30
N GLU A 249 -2.22 -14.72 -0.16
CA GLU A 249 -1.68 -16.08 -0.07
C GLU A 249 -1.85 -16.59 1.35
N ASN A 250 -2.46 -17.74 1.50
CA ASN A 250 -2.76 -18.35 2.80
C ASN A 250 -2.70 -19.88 2.71
N SER A 251 -2.82 -20.57 3.84
CA SER A 251 -2.74 -22.03 3.92
C SER A 251 -3.83 -22.81 3.17
N LYS A 252 -4.88 -22.13 2.68
CA LYS A 252 -5.98 -22.71 1.88
C LYS A 252 -5.90 -22.36 0.41
N GLY A 253 -4.89 -21.60 0.00
CA GLY A 253 -4.66 -21.15 -1.38
C GLY A 253 -4.58 -19.64 -1.52
N THR A 254 -4.55 -19.16 -2.76
CA THR A 254 -4.50 -17.74 -3.07
C THR A 254 -5.90 -17.19 -3.33
N GLU A 255 -6.25 -16.12 -2.66
CA GLU A 255 -7.53 -15.43 -2.81
C GLU A 255 -7.33 -13.98 -3.28
N ILE A 256 -8.22 -13.50 -4.14
CA ILE A 256 -8.28 -12.09 -4.55
C ILE A 256 -9.41 -11.42 -3.77
N ILE A 257 -9.05 -10.55 -2.83
CA ILE A 257 -10.01 -9.87 -1.97
C ILE A 257 -10.33 -8.49 -2.54
N THR A 258 -11.61 -8.21 -2.70
CA THR A 258 -12.09 -6.97 -3.29
C THR A 258 -13.11 -6.31 -2.38
N PRO A 259 -12.79 -5.13 -1.82
CA PRO A 259 -13.79 -4.27 -1.21
C PRO A 259 -14.83 -3.81 -2.25
N GLY A 260 -16.05 -3.56 -1.79
CA GLY A 260 -17.17 -3.12 -2.60
C GLY A 260 -18.17 -2.30 -1.80
N LYS A 261 -19.29 -1.90 -2.40
CA LYS A 261 -20.33 -1.08 -1.75
C LYS A 261 -21.07 -1.91 -0.70
N GLY A 262 -20.78 -1.65 0.57
CA GLY A 262 -21.40 -2.35 1.71
C GLY A 262 -20.94 -3.78 1.92
N LYS A 263 -20.06 -4.32 1.08
CA LYS A 263 -19.59 -5.71 1.10
C LYS A 263 -18.11 -5.84 0.77
N ILE A 264 -17.51 -6.92 1.24
CA ILE A 264 -16.19 -7.42 0.80
C ILE A 264 -16.40 -8.78 0.16
N ARG A 265 -15.64 -9.12 -0.87
CA ARG A 265 -15.68 -10.45 -1.52
C ARG A 265 -14.30 -11.02 -1.71
N GLY A 266 -14.19 -12.34 -1.51
CA GLY A 266 -13.05 -13.14 -1.86
C GLY A 266 -13.32 -13.96 -3.13
N TYR A 267 -12.35 -13.99 -4.04
CA TYR A 267 -12.39 -14.76 -5.27
C TYR A 267 -11.18 -15.69 -5.35
N SER A 268 -11.36 -16.83 -6.02
CA SER A 268 -10.23 -17.66 -6.43
C SER A 268 -9.43 -16.96 -7.54
N THR A 269 -8.20 -17.41 -7.79
CA THR A 269 -7.39 -16.96 -8.94
C THR A 269 -8.03 -17.30 -10.29
N GLY A 270 -8.99 -18.24 -10.31
CA GLY A 270 -9.83 -18.60 -11.47
C GLY A 270 -11.07 -17.73 -11.67
N GLY A 271 -11.36 -16.79 -10.74
CA GLY A 271 -12.50 -15.87 -10.85
C GLY A 271 -13.79 -16.35 -10.19
N GLU A 272 -13.79 -17.50 -9.50
CA GLU A 272 -14.93 -17.96 -8.73
C GLU A 272 -15.07 -17.13 -7.44
N GLN A 273 -16.26 -16.62 -7.14
CA GLN A 273 -16.53 -15.98 -5.86
C GLN A 273 -16.60 -17.05 -4.76
N LEU A 274 -15.67 -16.98 -3.82
CA LEU A 274 -15.55 -17.94 -2.71
C LEU A 274 -16.47 -17.57 -1.55
N TRP A 275 -16.47 -16.29 -1.18
CA TRP A 275 -17.25 -15.77 -0.06
C TRP A 275 -17.62 -14.30 -0.24
N GLU A 276 -18.60 -13.84 0.53
CA GLU A 276 -18.89 -12.42 0.72
C GLU A 276 -19.17 -12.08 2.18
N LEU A 277 -18.83 -10.87 2.58
CA LEU A 277 -19.07 -10.31 3.91
C LEU A 277 -19.80 -9.00 3.76
N GLY A 278 -21.01 -8.91 4.29
CA GLY A 278 -21.80 -7.68 4.39
C GLY A 278 -21.51 -6.87 5.65
N GLY A 279 -22.21 -5.75 5.80
CA GLY A 279 -22.12 -4.90 6.97
C GLY A 279 -20.98 -3.90 6.96
N MET A 280 -20.38 -3.66 5.81
CA MET A 280 -19.40 -2.59 5.57
C MET A 280 -20.11 -1.24 5.36
N SER A 281 -19.33 -0.15 5.29
CA SER A 281 -19.82 1.15 4.86
C SER A 281 -20.28 1.12 3.40
N THR A 282 -21.11 2.09 3.00
CA THR A 282 -21.55 2.24 1.60
C THR A 282 -20.41 2.54 0.64
N ILE A 283 -19.29 3.08 1.13
CA ILE A 283 -18.05 3.26 0.37
C ILE A 283 -16.92 2.60 1.14
N SER A 284 -16.23 1.66 0.50
CA SER A 284 -15.09 0.93 1.07
C SER A 284 -13.85 1.19 0.21
N ILE A 285 -12.98 2.09 0.67
CA ILE A 285 -11.75 2.48 -0.03
C ILE A 285 -10.52 1.70 0.48
N PRO A 286 -10.39 1.44 1.80
CA PRO A 286 -9.19 0.82 2.34
C PRO A 286 -8.92 -0.55 1.72
N THR A 287 -7.67 -0.75 1.29
CA THR A 287 -7.18 -2.04 0.82
C THR A 287 -6.88 -2.94 2.02
N PRO A 288 -7.20 -4.24 1.96
CA PRO A 288 -6.91 -5.19 3.03
C PRO A 288 -5.42 -5.31 3.37
N SER A 289 -5.14 -5.91 4.52
CA SER A 289 -3.83 -6.43 4.93
C SER A 289 -4.01 -7.79 5.56
N ALA A 290 -2.97 -8.63 5.57
CA ALA A 290 -3.05 -9.98 6.10
C ALA A 290 -1.80 -10.34 6.92
N GLY A 291 -1.92 -11.33 7.80
CA GLY A 291 -0.80 -11.83 8.58
C GLY A 291 -1.03 -13.21 9.16
N LYS A 292 0.08 -13.79 9.62
CA LYS A 292 0.12 -15.12 10.27
C LYS A 292 0.63 -15.00 11.71
N PHE A 293 -0.09 -15.63 12.63
CA PHE A 293 0.14 -15.54 14.07
C PHE A 293 0.19 -16.95 14.69
N GLY A 294 1.32 -17.62 14.58
CA GLY A 294 1.42 -19.05 14.86
C GLY A 294 0.66 -19.84 13.80
N ASP A 295 -0.35 -20.61 14.21
CA ASP A 295 -1.19 -21.39 13.30
C ASP A 295 -2.39 -20.59 12.75
N GLU A 296 -2.67 -19.42 13.31
CA GLU A 296 -3.78 -18.56 12.86
C GLU A 296 -3.32 -17.62 11.74
N GLU A 297 -4.05 -17.62 10.64
CA GLU A 297 -3.88 -16.71 9.52
C GLU A 297 -5.13 -15.83 9.40
N LEU A 298 -4.94 -14.52 9.23
CA LEU A 298 -6.04 -13.57 9.18
C LEU A 298 -5.85 -12.55 8.07
N VAL A 299 -6.95 -12.20 7.40
CA VAL A 299 -7.02 -10.99 6.57
C VAL A 299 -7.90 -9.96 7.27
N PHE A 300 -7.43 -8.72 7.28
CA PHE A 300 -8.10 -7.58 7.89
C PHE A 300 -8.74 -6.73 6.81
N VAL A 301 -10.05 -6.54 6.91
CA VAL A 301 -10.84 -5.71 5.99
C VAL A 301 -11.54 -4.61 6.77
N SER A 302 -11.63 -3.41 6.20
CA SER A 302 -12.18 -2.25 6.87
C SER A 302 -12.92 -1.32 5.94
N SER A 303 -13.79 -0.50 6.51
CA SER A 303 -14.41 0.64 5.84
C SER A 303 -14.90 1.66 6.85
N GLY A 304 -14.97 2.93 6.46
CA GLY A 304 -15.34 3.99 7.39
C GLY A 304 -15.86 5.25 6.72
N TYR A 305 -16.71 5.11 5.68
CA TYR A 305 -17.26 6.28 4.99
C TYR A 305 -17.86 7.29 5.96
N ILE A 306 -17.51 8.55 5.76
CA ILE A 306 -17.79 9.62 6.73
C ILE A 306 -19.29 9.78 7.03
N MET A 307 -20.16 9.53 6.04
CA MET A 307 -21.60 9.66 6.17
C MET A 307 -22.28 8.44 6.79
N ASP A 308 -21.54 7.33 6.98
CA ASP A 308 -22.09 6.09 7.52
C ASP A 308 -21.89 5.97 9.03
N ILE A 309 -22.87 5.32 9.67
CA ILE A 309 -22.76 4.89 11.07
C ILE A 309 -21.97 3.58 11.23
N LYS A 310 -21.82 2.80 10.15
CA LYS A 310 -21.05 1.55 10.15
C LYS A 310 -19.63 1.84 9.72
N LYS A 311 -18.66 1.59 10.59
CA LYS A 311 -17.22 1.79 10.32
C LYS A 311 -16.42 0.59 10.84
N PRO A 312 -16.71 -0.61 10.30
CA PRO A 312 -16.12 -1.82 10.87
C PRO A 312 -14.67 -2.05 10.44
N VAL A 313 -13.99 -2.83 11.30
CA VAL A 313 -12.81 -3.63 10.96
C VAL A 313 -13.16 -5.07 11.28
N PHE A 314 -12.93 -5.98 10.34
CA PHE A 314 -13.09 -7.42 10.53
C PHE A 314 -11.76 -8.14 10.33
N ALA A 315 -11.55 -9.22 11.09
CA ALA A 315 -10.53 -10.21 10.83
C ALA A 315 -11.20 -11.51 10.36
N ILE A 316 -10.79 -12.01 9.20
CA ILE A 316 -11.40 -13.16 8.53
C ILE A 316 -10.38 -14.27 8.41
N ARG A 317 -10.79 -15.52 8.68
CA ARG A 317 -9.97 -16.72 8.55
C ARG A 317 -9.91 -17.23 7.11
N PRO A 318 -8.83 -17.90 6.70
CA PRO A 318 -8.72 -18.51 5.37
C PRO A 318 -9.72 -19.66 5.20
N GLY A 319 -10.05 -19.94 3.93
CA GLY A 319 -10.99 -21.01 3.61
C GLY A 319 -12.45 -20.67 3.82
N SER A 320 -12.79 -19.40 4.05
CA SER A 320 -14.17 -18.91 4.12
C SER A 320 -14.96 -19.24 2.85
N ARG A 321 -16.27 -19.55 2.99
CA ARG A 321 -17.15 -19.89 1.87
C ARG A 321 -18.55 -19.33 2.07
N GLY A 322 -19.21 -18.95 0.97
CA GLY A 322 -20.57 -18.44 0.96
C GLY A 322 -20.73 -17.05 1.59
N ASP A 323 -21.91 -16.74 2.09
CA ASP A 323 -22.18 -15.50 2.82
C ASP A 323 -21.77 -15.65 4.29
N ILE A 324 -20.69 -14.97 4.68
CA ILE A 324 -20.15 -14.98 6.04
C ILE A 324 -20.61 -13.76 6.86
N THR A 325 -21.62 -13.04 6.40
CA THR A 325 -22.15 -11.86 7.10
C THR A 325 -22.73 -12.25 8.47
N PRO A 326 -22.26 -11.65 9.58
CA PRO A 326 -22.85 -11.90 10.89
C PRO A 326 -24.35 -11.60 10.91
N GLY A 327 -25.15 -12.53 11.43
CA GLY A 327 -26.57 -12.30 11.65
C GLY A 327 -26.85 -11.21 12.68
N LEU A 328 -28.04 -10.60 12.61
CA LEU A 328 -28.46 -9.51 13.54
C LEU A 328 -28.45 -9.95 15.02
N LEU A 329 -28.78 -11.20 15.30
CA LEU A 329 -28.87 -11.78 16.65
C LEU A 329 -27.86 -12.94 16.84
N GLY A 330 -27.06 -13.26 15.81
CA GLY A 330 -26.09 -14.35 15.81
C GLY A 330 -24.68 -13.90 16.22
N GLY A 331 -23.83 -14.88 16.57
CA GLY A 331 -22.40 -14.68 16.75
C GLY A 331 -21.71 -14.33 15.43
N LEU A 332 -20.40 -14.13 15.49
CA LEU A 332 -19.58 -13.79 14.32
C LEU A 332 -19.43 -14.97 13.32
N GLY A 333 -19.76 -16.21 13.73
CA GLY A 333 -19.48 -17.43 12.95
C GLY A 333 -18.00 -17.81 13.02
N ASP A 334 -17.66 -19.01 12.54
CA ASP A 334 -16.29 -19.54 12.63
C ASP A 334 -15.31 -18.85 11.68
N GLN A 335 -15.81 -18.24 10.61
CA GLN A 335 -15.00 -17.59 9.58
C GLN A 335 -14.47 -16.22 10.03
N ILE A 336 -15.13 -15.57 10.98
CA ILE A 336 -14.73 -14.24 11.47
C ILE A 336 -14.08 -14.40 12.85
N ALA A 337 -12.79 -14.08 12.94
CA ALA A 337 -12.06 -14.15 14.20
C ALA A 337 -12.55 -13.07 15.19
N TRP A 338 -12.72 -11.86 14.70
CA TRP A 338 -13.21 -10.72 15.48
C TRP A 338 -13.73 -9.57 14.62
N LYS A 339 -14.41 -8.64 15.27
CA LYS A 339 -14.95 -7.42 14.67
C LYS A 339 -14.81 -6.24 15.64
N GLN A 340 -14.37 -5.09 15.11
CA GLN A 340 -14.50 -3.79 15.73
C GLN A 340 -15.52 -2.94 14.96
N GLY A 341 -16.54 -2.44 15.62
CA GLY A 341 -17.70 -1.83 14.93
C GLY A 341 -17.49 -0.41 14.41
N MET A 342 -16.62 0.37 15.07
CA MET A 342 -16.43 1.81 14.84
C MET A 342 -14.94 2.21 14.69
N ALA A 343 -14.12 1.31 14.19
CA ALA A 343 -12.68 1.48 14.08
C ALA A 343 -12.18 1.74 12.65
N GLY A 344 -13.02 1.52 11.65
CA GLY A 344 -12.63 1.60 10.24
C GLY A 344 -12.37 3.01 9.73
N PRO A 345 -11.31 3.22 8.97
CA PRO A 345 -10.98 4.48 8.31
C PRO A 345 -11.77 4.63 6.99
N TYR A 346 -11.87 5.86 6.48
CA TYR A 346 -12.50 6.12 5.18
C TYR A 346 -11.51 5.92 4.02
N HIS A 347 -10.39 6.65 4.00
CA HIS A 347 -9.40 6.56 2.93
C HIS A 347 -8.16 5.71 3.30
N PRO A 348 -7.47 5.96 4.43
CA PRO A 348 -6.24 5.23 4.71
C PRO A 348 -6.49 3.73 4.91
N SER A 349 -5.63 2.90 4.36
CA SER A 349 -5.68 1.45 4.61
C SER A 349 -5.01 1.12 5.94
N PRO A 350 -5.57 0.24 6.79
CA PRO A 350 -4.89 -0.26 7.97
C PRO A 350 -3.57 -0.96 7.64
N ILE A 351 -2.64 -0.93 8.57
CA ILE A 351 -1.34 -1.56 8.42
C ILE A 351 -1.06 -2.53 9.56
N LEU A 352 -0.56 -3.69 9.22
CA LEU A 352 -0.18 -4.73 10.17
C LEU A 352 1.32 -4.67 10.44
N LEU A 353 1.71 -4.54 11.70
CA LEU A 353 3.10 -4.63 12.16
C LEU A 353 3.24 -5.68 13.25
N GLY A 354 3.90 -6.78 12.93
CA GLY A 354 4.01 -7.91 13.83
C GLY A 354 2.63 -8.44 14.24
N LYS A 355 2.27 -8.28 15.52
CA LYS A 355 0.97 -8.72 16.07
C LYS A 355 -0.01 -7.56 16.29
N GLU A 356 0.24 -6.40 15.72
CA GLU A 356 -0.55 -5.19 15.92
C GLU A 356 -1.09 -4.63 14.62
N LEU A 357 -2.40 -4.37 14.60
CA LEU A 357 -3.09 -3.72 13.51
C LEU A 357 -3.27 -2.23 13.84
N HIS A 358 -2.61 -1.38 13.09
CA HIS A 358 -2.69 0.07 13.24
C HIS A 358 -3.67 0.67 12.25
N VAL A 359 -4.55 1.52 12.74
CA VAL A 359 -5.63 2.16 11.97
C VAL A 359 -5.51 3.67 12.08
N LEU A 360 -5.10 4.31 10.98
CA LEU A 360 -5.08 5.77 10.84
C LEU A 360 -6.43 6.24 10.33
N LEU A 361 -7.08 7.13 11.05
CA LEU A 361 -8.31 7.77 10.61
C LEU A 361 -8.02 9.07 9.84
N ASP A 362 -8.93 9.46 8.98
CA ASP A 362 -8.80 10.60 8.05
C ASP A 362 -8.51 11.96 8.70
N ARG A 363 -8.71 12.09 10.00
CA ARG A 363 -8.41 13.31 10.78
C ARG A 363 -7.14 13.20 11.62
N GLY A 364 -6.25 12.24 11.31
CA GLY A 364 -4.97 12.07 11.97
C GLY A 364 -5.06 11.51 13.38
N THR A 365 -6.07 10.70 13.66
CA THR A 365 -6.10 9.87 14.87
C THR A 365 -5.71 8.45 14.54
N LEU A 366 -4.86 7.86 15.36
CA LEU A 366 -4.33 6.52 15.23
C LEU A 366 -4.88 5.63 16.35
N SER A 367 -5.22 4.39 16.01
CA SER A 367 -5.61 3.34 16.96
C SER A 367 -4.81 2.07 16.68
N CYS A 368 -4.61 1.25 17.70
CA CYS A 368 -3.89 0.00 17.62
C CYS A 368 -4.70 -1.12 18.28
N TYR A 369 -4.78 -2.24 17.58
CA TYR A 369 -5.47 -3.45 18.04
C TYR A 369 -4.53 -4.65 17.97
N GLN A 370 -4.64 -5.55 18.95
CA GLN A 370 -4.00 -6.87 18.85
C GLN A 370 -4.58 -7.60 17.63
N ALA A 371 -3.77 -7.86 16.62
CA ALA A 371 -4.24 -8.44 15.37
C ALA A 371 -4.93 -9.81 15.53
N PRO A 372 -4.46 -10.76 16.38
CA PRO A 372 -5.16 -12.04 16.55
C PRO A 372 -6.52 -11.93 17.25
N THR A 373 -6.73 -10.93 18.13
CA THR A 373 -7.90 -10.90 19.02
C THR A 373 -8.81 -9.70 18.82
N GLY A 374 -8.35 -8.67 18.11
CA GLY A 374 -9.05 -7.39 17.97
C GLY A 374 -9.11 -6.55 19.25
N LYS A 375 -8.47 -6.98 20.36
CA LYS A 375 -8.46 -6.20 21.60
C LYS A 375 -7.70 -4.89 21.38
N PRO A 376 -8.25 -3.74 21.84
CA PRO A 376 -7.53 -2.47 21.74
C PRO A 376 -6.26 -2.50 22.59
N VAL A 377 -5.14 -2.06 22.04
CA VAL A 377 -3.91 -1.73 22.76
C VAL A 377 -4.01 -0.27 23.22
N TRP A 378 -4.33 0.60 22.30
CA TRP A 378 -4.69 2.00 22.54
C TRP A 378 -5.55 2.53 21.38
N GLU A 379 -6.36 3.55 21.66
CA GLU A 379 -7.29 4.09 20.67
C GLU A 379 -7.26 5.62 20.62
N LYS A 380 -7.58 6.14 19.42
CA LYS A 380 -7.84 7.56 19.13
C LYS A 380 -6.73 8.51 19.59
N LYS A 381 -5.48 8.11 19.45
CA LYS A 381 -4.32 8.97 19.73
C LYS A 381 -4.10 9.92 18.57
N SER A 382 -4.09 11.22 18.85
CA SER A 382 -3.89 12.24 17.81
C SER A 382 -2.42 12.35 17.42
N LEU A 383 -2.14 12.42 16.11
CA LEU A 383 -0.80 12.71 15.58
C LEU A 383 -0.40 14.19 15.74
N GLY A 384 -1.31 15.04 16.19
CA GLY A 384 -1.03 16.44 16.52
C GLY A 384 -2.19 17.37 16.21
N LYS A 385 -2.06 18.64 16.63
CA LYS A 385 -3.03 19.69 16.37
C LYS A 385 -2.85 20.25 14.96
N GLY A 386 -3.94 20.54 14.26
CA GLY A 386 -3.95 21.31 13.02
C GLY A 386 -3.94 20.50 11.74
N SER A 387 -3.74 19.20 11.76
CA SER A 387 -3.87 18.37 10.55
C SER A 387 -5.33 18.27 10.12
N MET A 388 -5.59 18.57 8.85
CA MET A 388 -6.95 18.67 8.28
C MET A 388 -7.37 17.39 7.56
N GLY A 389 -6.44 16.62 6.98
CA GLY A 389 -6.77 15.43 6.23
C GLY A 389 -5.60 14.45 6.07
N PHE A 390 -5.93 13.16 6.16
CA PHE A 390 -5.04 12.04 5.84
C PHE A 390 -5.74 11.14 4.83
N THR A 391 -5.37 11.29 3.56
CA THR A 391 -5.89 10.44 2.48
C THR A 391 -4.91 9.32 2.15
N ALA A 392 -3.61 9.60 2.21
CA ALA A 392 -2.57 8.60 2.03
C ALA A 392 -2.63 7.52 3.11
N SER A 393 -2.46 6.26 2.71
CA SER A 393 -2.32 5.16 3.66
C SER A 393 -0.97 5.27 4.39
N PRO A 394 -0.89 4.93 5.69
CA PRO A 394 0.39 4.82 6.37
C PRO A 394 1.21 3.68 5.77
N VAL A 395 2.53 3.83 5.80
CA VAL A 395 3.49 2.77 5.53
C VAL A 395 4.42 2.61 6.73
N ALA A 396 5.05 1.45 6.86
CA ALA A 396 6.00 1.19 7.91
C ALA A 396 7.42 1.15 7.38
N ALA A 397 8.33 1.73 8.12
CA ALA A 397 9.76 1.75 7.86
C ALA A 397 10.52 1.35 9.13
N GLY A 398 10.96 0.08 9.21
CA GLY A 398 11.74 -0.40 10.37
C GLY A 398 10.99 -0.33 11.71
N GLY A 399 9.70 -0.65 11.72
CA GLY A 399 8.86 -0.65 12.92
C GLY A 399 8.29 0.72 13.30
N ARG A 400 8.54 1.77 12.50
CA ARG A 400 7.92 3.10 12.66
C ARG A 400 6.89 3.32 11.57
N LEU A 401 5.84 4.09 11.85
CA LEU A 401 4.89 4.51 10.83
C LEU A 401 5.31 5.81 10.19
N ILE A 402 5.13 5.88 8.89
CA ILE A 402 5.22 7.10 8.09
C ILE A 402 3.79 7.46 7.65
N CYS A 403 3.30 8.59 8.11
CA CYS A 403 1.97 9.11 7.79
C CYS A 403 2.12 10.45 7.05
N LEU A 404 1.30 10.67 6.02
CA LEU A 404 1.34 11.91 5.21
C LEU A 404 0.03 12.66 5.39
N SER A 405 0.11 13.96 5.70
CA SER A 405 -1.06 14.84 5.70
C SER A 405 -1.22 15.59 4.38
N GLU A 406 -2.46 15.94 4.05
CA GLU A 406 -2.77 16.76 2.86
C GLU A 406 -2.16 18.17 2.94
N GLU A 407 -1.80 18.64 4.13
CA GLU A 407 -1.12 19.92 4.37
C GLU A 407 0.34 19.92 3.92
N GLY A 408 0.88 18.75 3.58
CA GLY A 408 2.26 18.62 3.09
C GLY A 408 3.25 18.24 4.18
N GLU A 409 2.81 17.58 5.24
CA GLU A 409 3.67 17.11 6.31
C GLU A 409 3.82 15.59 6.30
N LEU A 410 5.06 15.13 6.49
CA LEU A 410 5.39 13.75 6.79
C LEU A 410 5.57 13.62 8.30
N PHE A 411 4.89 12.67 8.91
CA PHE A 411 5.00 12.30 10.32
C PHE A 411 5.70 10.95 10.42
N GLU A 412 6.80 10.90 11.15
CA GLU A 412 7.41 9.65 11.61
C GLU A 412 6.91 9.36 13.01
N VAL A 413 6.26 8.22 13.19
CA VAL A 413 5.60 7.83 14.42
C VAL A 413 6.27 6.58 14.98
N MET A 414 6.84 6.70 16.17
CA MET A 414 7.34 5.57 16.96
C MET A 414 6.15 4.88 17.63
N LEU A 415 6.17 3.54 17.58
CA LEU A 415 5.13 2.70 18.15
C LEU A 415 5.67 2.05 19.43
N ASN A 416 5.28 2.62 20.56
CA ASN A 416 5.55 2.10 21.91
C ASN A 416 4.20 1.80 22.57
N ASP A 417 4.12 1.82 23.90
CA ASP A 417 2.87 1.74 24.67
C ASP A 417 1.84 2.80 24.25
N SER A 418 2.30 3.85 23.61
CA SER A 418 1.49 4.89 22.96
C SER A 418 2.25 5.42 21.75
N PRO A 419 1.56 5.81 20.66
CA PRO A 419 2.24 6.37 19.49
C PRO A 419 2.85 7.74 19.83
N GLU A 420 4.09 7.95 19.43
CA GLU A 420 4.81 9.20 19.59
C GLU A 420 5.28 9.71 18.23
N VAL A 421 4.92 10.95 17.90
CA VAL A 421 5.47 11.65 16.72
C VAL A 421 6.88 12.11 17.03
N VAL A 422 7.86 11.36 16.53
CA VAL A 422 9.28 11.63 16.76
C VAL A 422 9.88 12.59 15.75
N GLN A 423 9.25 12.72 14.58
CA GLN A 423 9.70 13.62 13.53
C GLN A 423 8.54 14.17 12.71
N ARG A 424 8.64 15.44 12.30
CA ARG A 424 7.78 16.09 11.30
C ARG A 424 8.65 16.76 10.25
N ILE A 425 8.38 16.45 8.98
CA ILE A 425 9.10 17.02 7.85
C ILE A 425 8.11 17.71 6.95
N LYS A 426 8.32 19.00 6.65
CA LYS A 426 7.49 19.77 5.72
C LYS A 426 7.99 19.56 4.31
N LEU A 427 7.09 19.25 3.39
CA LEU A 427 7.37 19.07 1.97
C LEU A 427 6.74 20.18 1.11
N ASP A 428 5.92 21.05 1.72
CA ASP A 428 5.30 22.25 1.14
C ASP A 428 4.47 22.00 -0.13
N GLU A 429 3.93 20.79 -0.26
CA GLU A 429 3.02 20.38 -1.34
C GLU A 429 1.88 19.54 -0.77
N MET A 430 0.74 19.51 -1.46
CA MET A 430 -0.35 18.61 -1.10
C MET A 430 0.10 17.15 -1.27
N LEU A 431 -0.10 16.30 -0.25
CA LEU A 431 0.29 14.91 -0.25
C LEU A 431 -0.96 14.02 -0.12
N MET A 432 -1.30 13.30 -1.17
CA MET A 432 -2.42 12.37 -1.20
C MET A 432 -2.01 10.95 -1.62
N ALA A 433 -0.91 10.84 -2.36
CA ALA A 433 -0.37 9.56 -2.74
C ALA A 433 0.26 8.83 -1.55
N THR A 434 -0.03 7.54 -1.41
CA THR A 434 0.62 6.69 -0.42
C THR A 434 2.12 6.61 -0.71
N PRO A 435 3.01 6.78 0.27
CA PRO A 435 4.45 6.72 0.04
C PRO A 435 4.92 5.30 -0.28
N ALA A 436 6.13 5.19 -0.85
CA ALA A 436 6.83 3.92 -1.01
C ALA A 436 8.04 3.86 -0.07
N VAL A 437 8.36 2.66 0.40
CA VAL A 437 9.55 2.38 1.21
C VAL A 437 10.40 1.36 0.48
N ALA A 438 11.56 1.77 0.00
CA ALA A 438 12.48 0.90 -0.71
C ALA A 438 13.93 1.37 -0.50
N ASN A 439 14.87 0.45 -0.52
CA ASN A 439 16.31 0.75 -0.42
C ASN A 439 16.64 1.76 0.69
N ARG A 440 16.05 1.55 1.88
CA ARG A 440 16.20 2.40 3.09
C ARG A 440 15.80 3.87 2.87
N SER A 441 14.89 4.13 1.93
CA SER A 441 14.38 5.45 1.62
C SER A 441 12.86 5.47 1.62
N VAL A 442 12.29 6.63 1.92
CA VAL A 442 10.87 6.93 1.69
C VAL A 442 10.77 7.78 0.42
N LEU A 443 9.97 7.32 -0.53
CA LEU A 443 9.59 8.08 -1.71
C LEU A 443 8.20 8.67 -1.49
N VAL A 444 8.07 9.98 -1.61
CA VAL A 444 6.82 10.72 -1.42
C VAL A 444 6.48 11.48 -2.69
N ARG A 445 5.31 11.20 -3.25
CA ARG A 445 4.76 11.99 -4.36
C ARG A 445 3.88 13.11 -3.82
N GLY A 446 4.27 14.34 -4.03
CA GLY A 446 3.46 15.53 -3.87
C GLY A 446 2.66 15.87 -5.14
N GLU A 447 1.91 16.95 -5.12
CA GLU A 447 1.12 17.41 -6.26
C GLU A 447 1.99 17.71 -7.49
N LYS A 448 3.21 18.23 -7.28
CA LYS A 448 4.11 18.73 -8.35
C LYS A 448 5.46 18.01 -8.38
N SER A 449 5.82 17.28 -7.31
CA SER A 449 7.17 16.74 -7.16
C SER A 449 7.19 15.31 -6.63
N LEU A 450 8.30 14.63 -6.89
CA LEU A 450 8.71 13.42 -6.19
C LEU A 450 9.86 13.77 -5.26
N PHE A 451 9.73 13.36 -4.00
CA PHE A 451 10.76 13.47 -2.98
C PHE A 451 11.34 12.10 -2.66
N ARG A 452 12.63 12.03 -2.42
CA ARG A 452 13.27 10.89 -1.77
C ARG A 452 13.89 11.37 -0.44
N LEU A 453 13.54 10.67 0.64
CA LEU A 453 14.04 10.96 1.98
C LEU A 453 14.78 9.73 2.54
N GLY A 454 15.80 9.97 3.35
CA GLY A 454 16.61 8.92 3.95
C GLY A 454 17.53 8.21 2.98
N GLY A 455 18.04 7.04 3.36
CA GLY A 455 19.01 6.29 2.59
C GLY A 455 20.41 6.90 2.62
N LEU A 456 21.36 6.21 1.99
CA LEU A 456 22.70 6.74 1.77
C LEU A 456 22.64 7.90 0.77
N ALA A 457 23.53 8.88 0.94
CA ALA A 457 23.77 9.87 -0.10
C ALA A 457 24.23 9.16 -1.40
N PRO A 458 23.86 9.66 -2.58
CA PRO A 458 24.28 9.08 -3.86
C PRO A 458 25.81 9.11 -4.03
#